data_112b61eb16cc230d121112a76aca4758
#
_entry.id   112b61eb16cc230d121112a76aca4758
#
_cell.length_a   1.000
_cell.length_b   1.000
_cell.length_c   1.000
_cell.angle_alpha   90.00
_cell.angle_beta   90.00
_cell.angle_gamma   90.00
#
_symmetry.space_group_name_H-M   'P 1'
#
loop_
_entity.id
_entity.type
_entity.pdbx_description
1 polymer ?
#
loop_
_entity_poly.entity_id
_entity_poly.type
_entity_poly.pdbx_seq_one_letter_code
_entity_poly.pdbx_strand_id
1 'polypeptide(L)'
;DYIKYNYIMVDAENKEKSNDVKNSIEEKIDNVAVINIEDTASYKQYQGEIEEGETYIGVFSGLFLFIALLSVVTTMNRVVKKQRLQIGTLKALGFKQRKIIMHYIGYSFWISLIAALLGLVAGRYFIGNVFIGLEMSFFEIPNGVPIIKNDSYVVAAIVVLCVSFVTYLSTRKILKEKTADTLRNEIPSVKSKTLNITTMGIFKKMSFNTKWNIRDMFRNKARTITGIVGVAACAMLIVCSLGMMNSMNYFIDLQFNRIFNFEYKLSLKSDVSTENLKKLTDKYGDNMSQSLYV
;
A
#
# COMPACT_ATOMS: atom_id res chain seq x y z
N ASP A 1 -7.31 -0.89 -54.15
CA ASP A 1 -7.34 -1.24 -52.72
C ASP A 1 -7.98 -0.09 -51.96
N TYR A 2 -9.28 -0.21 -51.66
CA TYR A 2 -9.94 0.76 -50.78
C TYR A 2 -9.54 0.44 -49.36
N ILE A 3 -8.77 1.34 -48.71
CA ILE A 3 -8.52 1.29 -47.28
C ILE A 3 -9.86 1.51 -46.59
N LYS A 4 -10.45 0.47 -46.01
CA LYS A 4 -11.65 0.59 -45.19
C LYS A 4 -11.23 1.03 -43.78
N TYR A 5 -11.48 2.28 -43.46
CA TYR A 5 -11.34 2.79 -42.09
C TYR A 5 -12.50 2.26 -41.24
N ASN A 6 -12.20 1.61 -40.14
CA ASN A 6 -13.21 1.09 -39.21
C ASN A 6 -13.60 2.10 -38.13
N TYR A 7 -12.73 3.09 -37.88
CA TYR A 7 -12.91 4.11 -36.86
C TYR A 7 -12.48 5.48 -37.40
N ILE A 8 -13.22 6.50 -36.99
CA ILE A 8 -12.87 7.90 -37.21
C ILE A 8 -12.75 8.54 -35.82
N MET A 9 -11.60 9.11 -35.50
CA MET A 9 -11.40 9.87 -34.29
C MET A 9 -11.72 11.33 -34.54
N VAL A 10 -12.61 11.89 -33.73
CA VAL A 10 -13.01 13.30 -33.83
C VAL A 10 -12.54 13.98 -32.53
N ASP A 11 -11.71 15.01 -32.67
CA ASP A 11 -11.31 15.87 -31.58
C ASP A 11 -12.20 17.10 -31.50
N ALA A 12 -12.81 17.35 -30.38
CA ALA A 12 -13.63 18.52 -30.14
C ALA A 12 -12.77 19.63 -29.52
N GLU A 13 -12.85 20.84 -30.06
CA GLU A 13 -12.11 22.02 -29.63
C GLU A 13 -12.30 22.34 -28.12
N ASN A 14 -13.41 21.88 -27.52
CA ASN A 14 -13.69 22.01 -26.10
C ASN A 14 -14.43 20.75 -25.58
N LYS A 15 -13.94 20.16 -24.46
CA LYS A 15 -14.55 18.98 -23.83
C LYS A 15 -16.03 19.19 -23.44
N GLU A 16 -16.42 20.41 -23.05
CA GLU A 16 -17.81 20.73 -22.72
C GLU A 16 -18.77 20.59 -23.93
N LYS A 17 -18.25 20.77 -25.17
CA LYS A 17 -19.02 20.61 -26.38
C LYS A 17 -18.99 19.18 -26.95
N SER A 18 -18.30 18.27 -26.32
CA SER A 18 -18.18 16.89 -26.81
C SER A 18 -19.53 16.19 -26.96
N ASN A 19 -20.44 16.41 -26.04
CA ASN A 19 -21.80 15.87 -26.10
C ASN A 19 -22.64 16.49 -27.21
N ASP A 20 -22.46 17.79 -27.51
CA ASP A 20 -23.16 18.46 -28.59
C ASP A 20 -22.67 17.96 -29.96
N VAL A 21 -21.36 17.72 -30.06
CA VAL A 21 -20.76 17.12 -31.29
C VAL A 21 -21.24 15.70 -31.48
N LYS A 22 -21.30 14.90 -30.42
CA LYS A 22 -21.86 13.54 -30.42
C LYS A 22 -23.28 13.53 -30.95
N ASN A 23 -24.17 14.32 -30.35
CA ASN A 23 -25.57 14.41 -30.76
C ASN A 23 -25.71 14.87 -32.20
N SER A 24 -24.89 15.84 -32.63
CA SER A 24 -24.90 16.33 -34.02
C SER A 24 -24.43 15.31 -35.04
N ILE A 25 -23.54 14.39 -34.67
CA ILE A 25 -23.08 13.30 -35.54
C ILE A 25 -24.17 12.22 -35.64
N GLU A 26 -24.74 11.81 -34.50
CA GLU A 26 -25.79 10.79 -34.41
C GLU A 26 -27.07 11.25 -35.19
N GLU A 27 -27.36 12.55 -35.19
CA GLU A 27 -28.51 13.13 -35.92
C GLU A 27 -28.30 13.20 -37.45
N LYS A 28 -27.04 13.34 -37.90
CA LYS A 28 -26.70 13.55 -39.30
C LYS A 28 -26.29 12.30 -40.07
N ILE A 29 -25.88 11.26 -39.37
CA ILE A 29 -25.32 10.05 -39.97
C ILE A 29 -26.02 8.83 -39.36
N ASP A 30 -26.81 8.16 -40.20
CA ASP A 30 -27.49 6.93 -39.83
C ASP A 30 -26.48 5.76 -39.62
N ASN A 31 -26.77 4.89 -38.70
CA ASN A 31 -26.01 3.67 -38.41
C ASN A 31 -24.54 3.89 -37.90
N VAL A 32 -24.26 5.01 -37.26
CA VAL A 32 -22.97 5.28 -36.60
C VAL A 32 -23.15 5.24 -35.11
N ALA A 33 -22.34 4.43 -34.42
CA ALA A 33 -22.26 4.45 -32.98
C ALA A 33 -21.15 5.44 -32.57
N VAL A 34 -21.50 6.53 -31.91
CA VAL A 34 -20.54 7.50 -31.39
C VAL A 34 -20.25 7.18 -29.92
N ILE A 35 -19.01 6.80 -29.65
CA ILE A 35 -18.56 6.43 -28.30
C ILE A 35 -17.64 7.53 -27.79
N ASN A 36 -17.93 8.10 -26.62
CA ASN A 36 -17.02 9.00 -25.94
C ASN A 36 -15.74 8.25 -25.54
N ILE A 37 -14.60 8.95 -25.48
CA ILE A 37 -13.33 8.36 -25.05
C ILE A 37 -13.44 7.70 -23.68
N GLU A 38 -14.21 8.32 -22.78
CA GLU A 38 -14.46 7.82 -21.40
C GLU A 38 -15.25 6.51 -21.36
N ASP A 39 -16.02 6.22 -22.45
CA ASP A 39 -16.80 4.99 -22.60
C ASP A 39 -16.04 3.86 -23.28
N THR A 40 -14.85 4.14 -23.82
CA THR A 40 -14.01 3.13 -24.44
C THR A 40 -13.51 2.11 -23.41
N ALA A 41 -13.38 0.86 -23.85
CA ALA A 41 -12.89 -0.22 -22.98
C ALA A 41 -11.49 0.09 -22.41
N SER A 42 -10.61 0.67 -23.24
CA SER A 42 -9.24 1.03 -22.84
C SER A 42 -9.22 2.11 -21.75
N TYR A 43 -10.10 3.13 -21.86
CA TYR A 43 -10.18 4.19 -20.85
C TYR A 43 -10.74 3.64 -19.53
N LYS A 44 -11.80 2.84 -19.58
CA LYS A 44 -12.38 2.21 -18.38
C LYS A 44 -11.40 1.26 -17.70
N GLN A 45 -10.63 0.51 -18.47
CA GLN A 45 -9.58 -0.34 -17.91
C GLN A 45 -8.50 0.50 -17.19
N TYR A 46 -8.00 1.55 -17.84
CA TYR A 46 -7.01 2.44 -17.23
C TYR A 46 -7.53 3.16 -15.97
N GLN A 47 -8.79 3.61 -16.01
CA GLN A 47 -9.45 4.20 -14.85
C GLN A 47 -9.56 3.19 -13.69
N GLY A 48 -9.94 1.95 -13.99
CA GLY A 48 -10.00 0.89 -13.00
C GLY A 48 -8.64 0.62 -12.34
N GLU A 49 -7.56 0.60 -13.11
CA GLU A 49 -6.20 0.43 -12.56
C GLU A 49 -5.77 1.59 -11.67
N ILE A 50 -6.17 2.83 -12.00
CA ILE A 50 -5.93 4.01 -11.14
C ILE A 50 -6.68 3.86 -9.82
N GLU A 51 -7.96 3.50 -9.83
CA GLU A 51 -8.78 3.33 -8.62
C GLU A 51 -8.27 2.20 -7.72
N GLU A 52 -7.86 1.08 -8.31
CA GLU A 52 -7.18 0.00 -7.58
C GLU A 52 -5.86 0.47 -6.98
N GLY A 53 -5.05 1.19 -7.76
CA GLY A 53 -3.78 1.77 -7.32
C GLY A 53 -3.97 2.73 -6.12
N GLU A 54 -4.96 3.61 -6.16
CA GLU A 54 -5.27 4.51 -5.04
C GLU A 54 -5.65 3.75 -3.76
N THR A 55 -6.42 2.67 -3.90
CA THR A 55 -6.78 1.80 -2.77
C THR A 55 -5.56 1.14 -2.16
N TYR A 56 -4.68 0.57 -2.99
CA TYR A 56 -3.44 -0.06 -2.52
C TYR A 56 -2.50 0.95 -1.85
N ILE A 57 -2.34 2.14 -2.44
CA ILE A 57 -1.52 3.21 -1.88
C ILE A 57 -2.00 3.57 -0.48
N GLY A 58 -3.32 3.71 -0.26
CA GLY A 58 -3.88 4.02 1.04
C GLY A 58 -3.58 2.96 2.10
N VAL A 59 -3.83 1.70 1.79
CA VAL A 59 -3.64 0.57 2.71
C VAL A 59 -2.15 0.35 3.03
N PHE A 60 -1.30 0.24 2.00
CA PHE A 60 0.11 -0.05 2.20
C PHE A 60 0.85 1.12 2.86
N SER A 61 0.58 2.37 2.44
CA SER A 61 1.20 3.55 3.06
C SER A 61 0.81 3.68 4.53
N GLY A 62 -0.45 3.42 4.87
CA GLY A 62 -0.91 3.42 6.26
C GLY A 62 -0.20 2.35 7.10
N LEU A 63 -0.04 1.15 6.56
CA LEU A 63 0.66 0.05 7.22
C LEU A 63 2.15 0.35 7.43
N PHE A 64 2.84 0.85 6.40
CA PHE A 64 4.25 1.24 6.50
C PHE A 64 4.45 2.38 7.50
N LEU A 65 3.58 3.38 7.49
CA LEU A 65 3.62 4.46 8.46
C LEU A 65 3.44 3.93 9.89
N PHE A 66 2.49 3.03 10.10
CA PHE A 66 2.28 2.41 11.41
C PHE A 66 3.52 1.66 11.91
N ILE A 67 4.15 0.84 11.08
CA ILE A 67 5.39 0.13 11.42
C ILE A 67 6.52 1.12 11.74
N ALA A 68 6.68 2.17 10.92
CA ALA A 68 7.68 3.21 11.14
C ALA A 68 7.48 3.93 12.49
N LEU A 69 6.25 4.30 12.83
CA LEU A 69 5.93 4.94 14.10
C LEU A 69 6.23 4.03 15.31
N LEU A 70 5.90 2.75 15.22
CA LEU A 70 6.26 1.76 16.27
C LEU A 70 7.76 1.64 16.43
N SER A 71 8.52 1.63 15.34
CA SER A 71 9.97 1.60 15.35
C SER A 71 10.55 2.86 16.03
N VAL A 72 10.02 4.02 15.71
CA VAL A 72 10.40 5.30 16.34
C VAL A 72 10.13 5.29 17.84
N VAL A 73 8.95 4.85 18.29
CA VAL A 73 8.62 4.71 19.72
C VAL A 73 9.65 3.84 20.44
N THR A 74 9.94 2.68 19.85
CA THR A 74 10.87 1.73 20.46
C THR A 74 12.28 2.28 20.54
N THR A 75 12.74 2.95 19.49
CA THR A 75 14.07 3.54 19.40
C THR A 75 14.21 4.71 20.38
N MET A 76 13.25 5.62 20.42
CA MET A 76 13.27 6.76 21.33
C MET A 76 13.21 6.33 22.79
N ASN A 77 12.39 5.34 23.12
CA ASN A 77 12.37 4.75 24.47
C ASN A 77 13.74 4.18 24.87
N ARG A 78 14.46 3.56 23.93
CA ARG A 78 15.81 3.03 24.17
C ARG A 78 16.82 4.15 24.36
N VAL A 79 16.82 5.17 23.48
CA VAL A 79 17.75 6.31 23.52
C VAL A 79 17.60 7.06 24.84
N VAL A 80 16.37 7.46 25.19
CA VAL A 80 16.10 8.21 26.42
C VAL A 80 16.46 7.40 27.67
N LYS A 81 16.20 6.08 27.69
CA LYS A 81 16.60 5.22 28.79
C LYS A 81 18.12 5.08 28.92
N LYS A 82 18.85 4.98 27.83
CA LYS A 82 20.33 4.94 27.86
C LYS A 82 20.92 6.25 28.41
N GLN A 83 20.30 7.37 28.10
CA GLN A 83 20.76 8.70 28.51
C GLN A 83 20.14 9.15 29.85
N ARG A 84 19.53 8.24 30.62
CA ARG A 84 18.79 8.55 31.82
C ARG A 84 19.66 9.31 32.84
N LEU A 85 20.93 8.91 33.03
CA LEU A 85 21.85 9.58 33.96
C LEU A 85 22.16 11.02 33.52
N GLN A 86 22.44 11.23 32.23
CA GLN A 86 22.69 12.57 31.68
C GLN A 86 21.46 13.47 31.82
N ILE A 87 20.27 12.93 31.59
CA ILE A 87 19.00 13.65 31.79
C ILE A 87 18.83 14.01 33.27
N GLY A 88 19.18 13.11 34.17
CA GLY A 88 19.14 13.35 35.63
C GLY A 88 20.06 14.49 36.06
N THR A 89 21.29 14.52 35.54
CA THR A 89 22.27 15.60 35.82
C THR A 89 21.78 16.94 35.24
N LEU A 90 21.26 16.97 34.02
CA LEU A 90 20.70 18.20 33.45
C LEU A 90 19.51 18.74 34.26
N LYS A 91 18.65 17.87 34.77
CA LYS A 91 17.57 18.26 35.68
C LYS A 91 18.07 18.80 37.01
N ALA A 92 19.11 18.16 37.60
CA ALA A 92 19.73 18.61 38.82
C ALA A 92 20.40 20.00 38.69
N LEU A 93 20.94 20.28 37.51
CA LEU A 93 21.49 21.60 37.12
C LEU A 93 20.41 22.66 36.84
N GLY A 94 19.12 22.33 36.99
CA GLY A 94 18.01 23.28 36.81
C GLY A 94 17.48 23.42 35.41
N PHE A 95 17.90 22.58 34.45
CA PHE A 95 17.33 22.61 33.11
C PHE A 95 15.84 22.25 33.12
N LYS A 96 15.02 23.11 32.50
CA LYS A 96 13.57 22.86 32.37
C LYS A 96 13.30 21.63 31.52
N GLN A 97 12.40 20.77 31.97
CA GLN A 97 12.01 19.54 31.28
C GLN A 97 11.62 19.79 29.81
N ARG A 98 10.99 20.93 29.50
CA ARG A 98 10.62 21.32 28.13
C ARG A 98 11.82 21.46 27.20
N LYS A 99 12.96 22.01 27.68
CA LYS A 99 14.19 22.16 26.88
C LYS A 99 14.78 20.79 26.53
N ILE A 100 14.77 19.86 27.47
CA ILE A 100 15.26 18.50 27.27
C ILE A 100 14.36 17.77 26.24
N ILE A 101 13.05 17.86 26.36
CA ILE A 101 12.12 17.26 25.40
C ILE A 101 12.34 17.85 23.99
N MET A 102 12.49 19.17 23.88
CA MET A 102 12.68 19.84 22.61
C MET A 102 13.96 19.40 21.88
N HIS A 103 15.01 19.06 22.63
CA HIS A 103 16.24 18.49 22.06
C HIS A 103 15.97 17.15 21.35
N TYR A 104 15.22 16.23 21.99
CA TYR A 104 14.87 14.95 21.36
C TYR A 104 13.90 15.11 20.20
N ILE A 105 12.97 16.06 20.27
CA ILE A 105 12.07 16.36 19.14
C ILE A 105 12.88 16.91 17.97
N GLY A 106 13.80 17.87 18.22
CA GLY A 106 14.67 18.41 17.18
C GLY A 106 15.52 17.33 16.49
N TYR A 107 16.09 16.43 17.26
CA TYR A 107 16.83 15.28 16.71
C TYR A 107 15.94 14.41 15.80
N SER A 108 14.76 14.05 16.27
CA SER A 108 13.81 13.24 15.52
C SER A 108 13.27 13.96 14.28
N PHE A 109 13.02 15.28 14.40
CA PHE A 109 12.56 16.11 13.30
C PHE A 109 13.58 16.14 12.16
N TRP A 110 14.85 16.42 12.46
CA TRP A 110 15.90 16.46 11.42
C TRP A 110 16.11 15.12 10.72
N ILE A 111 16.10 14.02 11.50
CA ILE A 111 16.24 12.68 10.91
C ILE A 111 15.04 12.36 10.02
N SER A 112 13.82 12.63 10.48
CA SER A 112 12.63 12.35 9.68
C SER A 112 12.53 13.24 8.45
N LEU A 113 12.98 14.48 8.53
CA LEU A 113 13.03 15.40 7.39
C LEU A 113 14.00 14.89 6.30
N ILE A 114 15.22 14.52 6.70
CA ILE A 114 16.18 13.94 5.77
C ILE A 114 15.65 12.65 5.15
N ALA A 115 15.07 11.77 5.96
CA ALA A 115 14.48 10.53 5.49
C ALA A 115 13.32 10.77 4.51
N ALA A 116 12.46 11.76 4.78
CA ALA A 116 11.37 12.12 3.89
C ALA A 116 11.86 12.68 2.54
N LEU A 117 12.89 13.52 2.56
CA LEU A 117 13.52 14.05 1.33
C LEU A 117 14.16 12.93 0.51
N LEU A 118 14.90 12.03 1.16
CA LEU A 118 15.48 10.85 0.48
C LEU A 118 14.38 9.94 -0.08
N GLY A 119 13.27 9.77 0.65
CA GLY A 119 12.12 9.01 0.19
C GLY A 119 11.46 9.60 -1.06
N LEU A 120 11.29 10.93 -1.12
CA LEU A 120 10.75 11.62 -2.29
C LEU A 120 11.67 11.46 -3.52
N VAL A 121 12.99 11.60 -3.32
CA VAL A 121 13.98 11.44 -4.40
C VAL A 121 14.00 9.99 -4.89
N ALA A 122 14.10 9.02 -3.98
CA ALA A 122 14.11 7.61 -4.32
C ALA A 122 12.78 7.15 -4.97
N GLY A 123 11.65 7.64 -4.47
CA GLY A 123 10.34 7.38 -5.03
C GLY A 123 10.25 7.84 -6.49
N ARG A 124 10.71 9.05 -6.79
CA ARG A 124 10.69 9.58 -8.16
C ARG A 124 11.66 8.85 -9.09
N TYR A 125 12.94 8.82 -8.74
CA TYR A 125 13.97 8.40 -9.69
C TYR A 125 14.18 6.89 -9.74
N PHE A 126 13.91 6.17 -8.69
CA PHE A 126 14.09 4.73 -8.65
C PHE A 126 12.76 4.00 -8.86
N ILE A 127 11.83 4.13 -7.94
CA ILE A 127 10.58 3.37 -7.97
C ILE A 127 9.65 3.86 -9.09
N GLY A 128 9.55 5.18 -9.29
CA GLY A 128 8.72 5.77 -10.32
C GLY A 128 9.11 5.33 -11.72
N ASN A 129 10.41 5.26 -12.04
CA ASN A 129 10.87 4.79 -13.34
C ASN A 129 10.60 3.31 -13.57
N VAL A 130 10.76 2.48 -12.53
CA VAL A 130 10.41 1.05 -12.60
C VAL A 130 8.92 0.87 -12.86
N PHE A 131 8.08 1.64 -12.16
CA PHE A 131 6.62 1.55 -12.30
C PHE A 131 6.16 1.99 -13.70
N ILE A 132 6.64 3.13 -14.19
CA ILE A 132 6.32 3.59 -15.55
C ILE A 132 6.81 2.58 -16.61
N GLY A 133 7.98 1.98 -16.42
CA GLY A 133 8.48 0.94 -17.33
C GLY A 133 7.59 -0.30 -17.39
N LEU A 134 6.94 -0.66 -16.29
CA LEU A 134 5.95 -1.74 -16.26
C LEU A 134 4.66 -1.32 -16.97
N GLU A 135 4.14 -0.13 -16.69
CA GLU A 135 2.91 0.39 -17.31
C GLU A 135 3.03 0.58 -18.83
N MET A 136 4.19 0.99 -19.34
CA MET A 136 4.49 1.08 -20.77
C MET A 136 4.40 -0.25 -21.51
N SER A 137 4.41 -1.38 -20.80
CA SER A 137 4.21 -2.70 -21.40
C SER A 137 2.74 -2.98 -21.72
N PHE A 138 1.83 -2.29 -21.08
CA PHE A 138 0.38 -2.46 -21.22
C PHE A 138 -0.29 -1.31 -21.96
N PHE A 139 0.25 -0.10 -21.81
CA PHE A 139 -0.30 1.13 -22.40
C PHE A 139 0.74 1.87 -23.22
N GLU A 140 0.33 2.43 -24.34
CA GLU A 140 1.15 3.34 -25.15
C GLU A 140 1.21 4.72 -24.47
N ILE A 141 2.21 4.94 -23.60
CA ILE A 141 2.42 6.21 -22.91
C ILE A 141 3.62 6.94 -23.55
N PRO A 142 3.40 7.87 -24.48
CA PRO A 142 4.50 8.60 -25.10
C PRO A 142 5.18 9.50 -24.06
N ASN A 143 6.51 9.34 -23.91
CA ASN A 143 7.35 10.15 -23.00
C ASN A 143 6.90 10.13 -21.52
N GLY A 144 6.42 8.98 -21.04
CA GLY A 144 6.06 8.81 -19.62
C GLY A 144 7.23 9.11 -18.70
N VAL A 145 7.09 10.12 -17.83
CA VAL A 145 8.08 10.48 -16.81
C VAL A 145 7.40 10.55 -15.44
N PRO A 146 8.03 10.01 -14.38
CA PRO A 146 7.44 10.09 -13.05
C PRO A 146 7.38 11.53 -12.57
N ILE A 147 6.23 11.97 -12.09
CA ILE A 147 5.98 13.32 -11.56
C ILE A 147 5.70 13.23 -10.08
N ILE A 148 6.31 14.12 -9.29
CA ILE A 148 5.94 14.30 -7.89
C ILE A 148 4.78 15.29 -7.82
N LYS A 149 3.61 14.82 -7.42
CA LYS A 149 2.43 15.65 -7.22
C LYS A 149 2.52 16.41 -5.89
N ASN A 150 1.84 17.52 -5.76
CA ASN A 150 1.82 18.31 -4.52
C ASN A 150 1.39 17.49 -3.29
N ASP A 151 0.49 16.53 -3.49
CA ASP A 151 0.02 15.64 -2.43
C ASP A 151 1.17 14.82 -1.78
N SER A 152 2.21 14.47 -2.56
CA SER A 152 3.39 13.77 -2.05
C SER A 152 4.17 14.60 -1.03
N TYR A 153 4.27 15.92 -1.24
CA TYR A 153 4.92 16.82 -0.27
C TYR A 153 4.08 16.96 1.00
N VAL A 154 2.76 17.00 0.86
CA VAL A 154 1.83 17.04 2.01
C VAL A 154 1.97 15.78 2.85
N VAL A 155 1.97 14.61 2.21
CA VAL A 155 2.17 13.32 2.90
C VAL A 155 3.52 13.28 3.60
N ALA A 156 4.60 13.70 2.95
CA ALA A 156 5.93 13.78 3.56
C ALA A 156 5.95 14.70 4.81
N ALA A 157 5.30 15.86 4.73
CA ALA A 157 5.16 16.77 5.88
C ALA A 157 4.37 16.14 7.04
N ILE A 158 3.26 15.45 6.73
CA ILE A 158 2.45 14.70 7.71
C ILE A 158 3.29 13.64 8.41
N VAL A 159 4.09 12.87 7.67
CA VAL A 159 4.97 11.84 8.24
C VAL A 159 5.98 12.45 9.22
N VAL A 160 6.64 13.55 8.85
CA VAL A 160 7.60 14.26 9.72
C VAL A 160 6.93 14.78 10.99
N LEU A 161 5.72 15.32 10.87
CA LEU A 161 4.93 15.78 12.02
C LEU A 161 4.50 14.63 12.93
N CYS A 162 4.03 13.52 12.36
CA CYS A 162 3.66 12.33 13.11
C CYS A 162 4.85 11.74 13.90
N VAL A 163 6.01 11.61 13.25
CA VAL A 163 7.24 11.13 13.91
C VAL A 163 7.66 12.06 15.05
N SER A 164 7.62 13.38 14.84
CA SER A 164 7.94 14.37 15.85
C SER A 164 6.96 14.32 17.04
N PHE A 165 5.68 14.17 16.75
CA PHE A 165 4.63 14.06 17.77
C PHE A 165 4.76 12.78 18.60
N VAL A 166 5.00 11.66 17.94
CA VAL A 166 5.23 10.36 18.61
C VAL A 166 6.49 10.43 19.49
N THR A 167 7.55 11.09 19.01
CA THR A 167 8.76 11.32 19.82
C THR A 167 8.45 12.19 21.04
N TYR A 168 7.66 13.25 20.90
CA TYR A 168 7.20 14.05 22.02
C TYR A 168 6.49 13.23 23.09
N LEU A 169 5.49 12.42 22.67
CA LEU A 169 4.73 11.56 23.59
C LEU A 169 5.62 10.55 24.33
N SER A 170 6.51 9.90 23.58
CA SER A 170 7.44 8.90 24.09
C SER A 170 8.42 9.48 25.11
N THR A 171 9.04 10.62 24.78
CA THR A 171 10.01 11.29 25.62
C THR A 171 9.35 11.89 26.87
N ARG A 172 8.19 12.54 26.72
CA ARG A 172 7.44 13.09 27.84
C ARG A 172 7.10 12.06 28.90
N LYS A 173 6.71 10.84 28.47
CA LYS A 173 6.36 9.75 29.38
C LYS A 173 7.53 9.34 30.26
N ILE A 174 8.74 9.26 29.69
CA ILE A 174 9.94 8.83 30.40
C ILE A 174 10.48 9.94 31.31
N LEU A 175 10.43 11.21 30.84
CA LEU A 175 10.93 12.34 31.62
C LEU A 175 10.06 12.75 32.83
N LYS A 176 8.85 12.20 32.96
CA LYS A 176 8.02 12.40 34.16
C LYS A 176 8.57 11.73 35.43
N GLU A 177 9.54 10.84 35.30
CA GLU A 177 10.19 10.22 36.47
C GLU A 177 10.91 11.25 37.35
N LYS A 178 10.88 11.02 38.66
CA LYS A 178 11.51 11.92 39.64
C LYS A 178 13.03 11.95 39.47
N THR A 179 13.64 13.12 39.58
CA THR A 179 15.08 13.33 39.39
C THR A 179 15.92 12.49 40.33
N ALA A 180 15.48 12.34 41.60
CA ALA A 180 16.17 11.51 42.62
C ALA A 180 16.26 10.02 42.18
N ASP A 181 15.18 9.46 41.62
CA ASP A 181 15.14 8.07 41.16
C ASP A 181 15.98 7.87 39.89
N THR A 182 16.17 8.95 39.14
CA THR A 182 16.97 8.96 37.92
C THR A 182 18.48 8.96 38.20
N LEU A 183 18.91 9.67 39.28
CA LEU A 183 20.30 9.78 39.67
C LEU A 183 20.78 8.55 40.50
N ARG A 184 19.86 7.91 41.22
CA ARG A 184 20.19 6.78 42.13
C ARG A 184 20.63 5.52 41.38
N ASN A 185 20.57 5.51 40.07
CA ASN A 185 20.87 4.37 39.20
C ASN A 185 20.19 3.04 39.61
N GLU A 186 19.17 3.14 40.46
CA GLU A 186 18.35 2.01 40.85
C GLU A 186 17.55 1.63 39.60
N ILE A 187 17.76 0.41 39.13
CA ILE A 187 16.89 -0.24 38.18
C ILE A 187 15.47 -0.08 38.75
N PRO A 188 14.53 0.57 38.07
CA PRO A 188 13.18 0.70 38.58
C PRO A 188 12.75 -0.67 39.04
N SER A 189 12.46 -0.80 40.34
CA SER A 189 11.90 -2.04 40.89
C SER A 189 10.60 -2.25 40.12
N VAL A 190 10.68 -3.04 39.06
CA VAL A 190 9.50 -3.47 38.37
C VAL A 190 8.70 -4.20 39.43
N LYS A 191 7.65 -3.55 39.95
CA LYS A 191 6.57 -4.24 40.64
C LYS A 191 5.92 -5.17 39.59
N SER A 192 6.71 -6.13 39.18
CA SER A 192 6.26 -7.23 38.38
C SER A 192 5.36 -8.02 39.32
N LYS A 193 4.07 -7.91 39.17
CA LYS A 193 3.19 -9.04 39.40
C LYS A 193 3.69 -10.10 38.40
N THR A 194 4.75 -10.78 38.79
CA THR A 194 5.25 -11.96 38.11
C THR A 194 4.09 -12.94 38.15
N LEU A 195 3.35 -13.04 37.08
CA LEU A 195 2.56 -14.22 36.85
C LEU A 195 3.50 -15.38 37.12
N ASN A 196 3.17 -16.22 38.10
CA ASN A 196 3.90 -17.44 38.41
C ASN A 196 3.74 -18.40 37.21
N ILE A 197 4.36 -18.03 36.08
CA ILE A 197 4.40 -18.84 34.86
C ILE A 197 5.10 -20.17 35.15
N THR A 198 5.95 -20.21 36.20
CA THR A 198 6.66 -21.39 36.67
C THR A 198 5.74 -22.50 37.15
N THR A 199 4.47 -22.23 37.43
CA THR A 199 3.49 -23.23 37.92
C THR A 199 2.75 -23.96 36.79
N MET A 200 2.80 -23.47 35.56
CA MET A 200 2.21 -24.18 34.41
C MET A 200 3.10 -25.37 34.03
N GLY A 201 2.55 -26.58 34.07
CA GLY A 201 3.25 -27.87 33.92
C GLY A 201 4.11 -27.99 32.62
N ILE A 202 3.76 -27.29 31.55
CA ILE A 202 4.51 -27.24 30.29
C ILE A 202 5.89 -26.62 30.48
N PHE A 203 6.05 -25.64 31.39
CA PHE A 203 7.33 -24.97 31.66
C PHE A 203 8.31 -25.81 32.44
N LYS A 204 7.86 -26.87 33.15
CA LYS A 204 8.74 -27.74 33.93
C LYS A 204 9.77 -28.49 33.08
N LYS A 205 9.42 -28.86 31.84
CA LYS A 205 10.27 -29.63 30.92
C LYS A 205 11.19 -28.76 30.03
N MET A 206 11.08 -27.43 30.04
CA MET A 206 11.86 -26.55 29.17
C MET A 206 13.27 -26.30 29.71
N SER A 207 14.25 -26.11 28.80
CA SER A 207 15.62 -25.69 29.09
C SER A 207 15.67 -24.37 29.86
N PHE A 208 16.71 -24.18 30.68
CA PHE A 208 16.93 -22.95 31.43
C PHE A 208 16.94 -21.70 30.54
N ASN A 209 17.60 -21.75 29.38
CA ASN A 209 17.68 -20.64 28.45
C ASN A 209 16.31 -20.24 27.92
N THR A 210 15.46 -21.20 27.59
CA THR A 210 14.10 -20.94 27.14
C THR A 210 13.24 -20.32 28.23
N LYS A 211 13.34 -20.82 29.47
CA LYS A 211 12.64 -20.23 30.62
C LYS A 211 13.06 -18.78 30.85
N TRP A 212 14.37 -18.51 30.74
CA TRP A 212 14.92 -17.17 30.88
C TRP A 212 14.38 -16.21 29.82
N ASN A 213 14.40 -16.62 28.53
CA ASN A 213 13.92 -15.83 27.43
C ASN A 213 12.42 -15.50 27.56
N ILE A 214 11.61 -16.50 27.88
CA ILE A 214 10.18 -16.30 28.08
C ILE A 214 9.91 -15.34 29.23
N ARG A 215 10.63 -15.48 30.33
CA ARG A 215 10.53 -14.58 31.50
C ARG A 215 10.92 -13.15 31.14
N ASP A 216 11.95 -12.96 30.30
CA ASP A 216 12.36 -11.63 29.82
C ASP A 216 11.31 -11.01 28.86
N MET A 217 10.70 -11.81 28.01
CA MET A 217 9.59 -11.38 27.16
C MET A 217 8.42 -10.85 27.98
N PHE A 218 7.99 -11.57 29.00
CA PHE A 218 6.91 -11.13 29.88
C PHE A 218 7.29 -9.94 30.78
N ARG A 219 8.55 -9.80 31.12
CA ARG A 219 9.08 -8.67 31.89
C ARG A 219 9.07 -7.38 31.03
N ASN A 220 9.42 -7.50 29.77
CA ASN A 220 9.53 -6.38 28.83
C ASN A 220 8.37 -6.34 27.82
N LYS A 221 7.13 -6.45 28.29
CA LYS A 221 5.91 -6.59 27.47
C LYS A 221 5.85 -5.61 26.29
N ALA A 222 6.12 -4.32 26.53
CA ALA A 222 6.05 -3.31 25.48
C ALA A 222 7.02 -3.61 24.32
N ARG A 223 8.27 -3.99 24.62
CA ARG A 223 9.27 -4.34 23.58
C ARG A 223 8.87 -5.61 22.84
N THR A 224 8.39 -6.61 23.57
CA THR A 224 7.97 -7.89 22.99
C THR A 224 6.75 -7.70 22.07
N ILE A 225 5.73 -6.96 22.54
CA ILE A 225 4.54 -6.67 21.71
C ILE A 225 4.93 -5.90 20.43
N THR A 226 5.77 -4.86 20.56
CA THR A 226 6.23 -4.10 19.38
C THR A 226 6.99 -4.98 18.40
N GLY A 227 7.85 -5.89 18.88
CA GLY A 227 8.56 -6.84 18.03
C GLY A 227 7.62 -7.82 17.33
N ILE A 228 6.67 -8.41 18.07
CA ILE A 228 5.67 -9.32 17.50
C ILE A 228 4.82 -8.61 16.46
N VAL A 229 4.31 -7.42 16.75
CA VAL A 229 3.49 -6.64 15.81
C VAL A 229 4.29 -6.27 14.55
N GLY A 230 5.55 -5.86 14.69
CA GLY A 230 6.40 -5.55 13.55
C GLY A 230 6.63 -6.76 12.64
N VAL A 231 7.00 -7.92 13.21
CA VAL A 231 7.18 -9.16 12.43
C VAL A 231 5.87 -9.63 11.81
N ALA A 232 4.77 -9.58 12.56
CA ALA A 232 3.45 -9.96 12.06
C ALA A 232 3.01 -9.08 10.89
N ALA A 233 3.25 -7.77 10.97
CA ALA A 233 2.93 -6.85 9.87
C ALA A 233 3.76 -7.14 8.62
N CYS A 234 5.06 -7.40 8.75
CA CYS A 234 5.89 -7.81 7.61
C CYS A 234 5.45 -9.15 7.01
N ALA A 235 5.14 -10.14 7.85
CA ALA A 235 4.63 -11.42 7.39
C ALA A 235 3.29 -11.28 6.68
N MET A 236 2.39 -10.42 7.19
CA MET A 236 1.11 -10.11 6.56
C MET A 236 1.28 -9.55 5.15
N LEU A 237 2.26 -8.66 4.92
CA LEU A 237 2.55 -8.12 3.59
C LEU A 237 2.99 -9.21 2.61
N ILE A 238 3.88 -10.10 3.04
CA ILE A 238 4.36 -11.21 2.20
C ILE A 238 3.21 -12.15 1.86
N VAL A 239 2.42 -12.54 2.87
CA VAL A 239 1.26 -13.44 2.66
C VAL A 239 0.20 -12.79 1.77
N CYS A 240 -0.06 -11.48 1.94
CA CYS A 240 -0.98 -10.73 1.10
C CYS A 240 -0.52 -10.73 -0.37
N SER A 241 0.76 -10.44 -0.62
CA SER A 241 1.34 -10.43 -1.96
C SER A 241 1.24 -11.80 -2.66
N LEU A 242 1.64 -12.87 -1.95
CA LEU A 242 1.54 -14.24 -2.49
C LEU A 242 0.09 -14.70 -2.65
N GLY A 243 -0.78 -14.33 -1.73
CA GLY A 243 -2.21 -14.62 -1.78
C GLY A 243 -2.88 -13.96 -2.98
N MET A 244 -2.54 -12.71 -3.26
CA MET A 244 -3.05 -11.99 -4.43
C MET A 244 -2.63 -12.67 -5.74
N MET A 245 -1.37 -13.06 -5.86
CA MET A 245 -0.87 -13.80 -7.02
C MET A 245 -1.59 -15.15 -7.21
N ASN A 246 -1.76 -15.91 -6.13
CA ASN A 246 -2.47 -17.20 -6.18
C ASN A 246 -3.96 -17.02 -6.53
N SER A 247 -4.61 -15.98 -5.98
CA SER A 247 -6.01 -15.67 -6.28
C SER A 247 -6.19 -15.29 -7.75
N MET A 248 -5.26 -14.51 -8.32
CA MET A 248 -5.29 -14.13 -9.73
C MET A 248 -5.15 -15.34 -10.64
N ASN A 249 -4.18 -16.23 -10.36
CA ASN A 249 -4.01 -17.46 -11.10
C ASN A 249 -5.24 -18.38 -11.01
N TYR A 250 -5.84 -18.50 -9.83
CA TYR A 250 -7.08 -19.26 -9.66
C TYR A 250 -8.25 -18.64 -10.44
N PHE A 251 -8.34 -17.32 -10.48
CA PHE A 251 -9.38 -16.59 -11.24
C PHE A 251 -9.23 -16.85 -12.74
N ILE A 252 -8.01 -16.81 -13.26
CA ILE A 252 -7.72 -17.14 -14.67
C ILE A 252 -8.10 -18.58 -14.98
N ASP A 253 -7.70 -19.53 -14.12
CA ASP A 253 -8.06 -20.95 -14.28
C ASP A 253 -9.58 -21.16 -14.27
N LEU A 254 -10.27 -20.52 -13.31
CA LEU A 254 -11.72 -20.61 -13.22
C LEU A 254 -12.40 -20.04 -14.47
N GLN A 255 -11.96 -18.87 -14.93
CA GLN A 255 -12.60 -18.16 -16.04
C GLN A 255 -12.34 -18.86 -17.38
N PHE A 256 -11.11 -19.21 -17.67
CA PHE A 256 -10.73 -19.71 -18.99
C PHE A 256 -10.73 -21.23 -19.13
N ASN A 257 -10.65 -21.99 -18.03
CA ASN A 257 -10.68 -23.45 -18.08
C ASN A 257 -12.02 -24.05 -17.65
N ARG A 258 -12.84 -23.31 -16.86
CA ARG A 258 -14.11 -23.84 -16.35
C ARG A 258 -15.34 -23.12 -16.89
N ILE A 259 -15.30 -21.77 -16.94
CA ILE A 259 -16.46 -20.99 -17.39
C ILE A 259 -16.44 -20.85 -18.91
N PHE A 260 -15.35 -20.37 -19.47
CA PHE A 260 -15.15 -20.28 -20.92
C PHE A 260 -14.54 -21.58 -21.47
N ASN A 261 -15.33 -22.63 -21.44
CA ASN A 261 -14.92 -23.94 -21.95
C ASN A 261 -15.11 -24.03 -23.46
N PHE A 262 -14.49 -23.10 -24.19
CA PHE A 262 -14.48 -23.09 -25.65
C PHE A 262 -13.07 -22.77 -26.17
N GLU A 263 -12.63 -23.48 -27.21
CA GLU A 263 -11.33 -23.24 -27.83
C GLU A 263 -11.36 -22.06 -28.82
N TYR A 264 -12.48 -21.86 -29.49
CA TYR A 264 -12.62 -20.83 -30.52
C TYR A 264 -13.94 -20.07 -30.38
N LYS A 265 -13.88 -18.74 -30.47
CA LYS A 265 -15.05 -17.87 -30.56
C LYS A 265 -15.17 -17.33 -31.98
N LEU A 266 -16.25 -17.69 -32.67
CA LEU A 266 -16.56 -17.17 -34.00
C LEU A 266 -17.46 -15.93 -33.88
N SER A 267 -16.96 -14.79 -34.31
CA SER A 267 -17.77 -13.57 -34.44
C SER A 267 -18.31 -13.50 -35.88
N LEU A 268 -19.62 -13.61 -36.00
CA LEU A 268 -20.28 -13.53 -37.30
C LEU A 268 -20.43 -12.09 -37.72
N LYS A 269 -20.22 -11.80 -39.01
CA LYS A 269 -20.55 -10.48 -39.62
C LYS A 269 -22.07 -10.36 -39.75
N SER A 270 -22.58 -9.15 -39.69
CA SER A 270 -24.02 -8.86 -39.77
C SER A 270 -24.70 -9.30 -41.07
N ASP A 271 -23.93 -9.59 -42.14
CA ASP A 271 -24.37 -9.99 -43.46
C ASP A 271 -24.22 -11.48 -43.78
N VAL A 272 -24.02 -12.30 -42.76
CA VAL A 272 -23.87 -13.77 -42.94
C VAL A 272 -25.21 -14.38 -43.37
N SER A 273 -25.22 -15.00 -44.54
CA SER A 273 -26.38 -15.69 -45.08
C SER A 273 -26.79 -16.87 -44.17
N THR A 274 -28.11 -17.04 -43.96
CA THR A 274 -28.71 -18.14 -43.23
C THR A 274 -28.28 -19.51 -43.77
N GLU A 275 -27.94 -19.61 -45.05
CA GLU A 275 -27.42 -20.83 -45.67
C GLU A 275 -26.01 -21.20 -45.19
N ASN A 276 -25.14 -20.19 -45.00
CA ASN A 276 -23.78 -20.39 -44.48
C ASN A 276 -23.80 -20.74 -43.00
N LEU A 277 -24.74 -20.18 -42.21
CA LEU A 277 -24.98 -20.56 -40.84
C LEU A 277 -25.41 -22.02 -40.72
N LYS A 278 -26.37 -22.48 -41.57
CA LYS A 278 -26.79 -23.86 -41.63
C LYS A 278 -25.62 -24.79 -41.93
N LYS A 279 -24.80 -24.51 -42.93
CA LYS A 279 -23.64 -25.31 -43.30
C LYS A 279 -22.62 -25.41 -42.11
N LEU A 280 -22.44 -24.35 -41.32
CA LEU A 280 -21.60 -24.40 -40.13
C LEU A 280 -22.23 -25.25 -39.04
N THR A 281 -23.52 -25.11 -38.80
CA THR A 281 -24.24 -25.85 -37.77
C THR A 281 -24.32 -27.36 -38.14
N ASP A 282 -24.54 -27.71 -39.44
CA ASP A 282 -24.59 -29.07 -39.88
C ASP A 282 -23.21 -29.77 -39.81
N LYS A 283 -22.13 -29.01 -39.99
CA LYS A 283 -20.75 -29.54 -39.99
C LYS A 283 -20.14 -29.64 -38.58
N TYR A 284 -20.47 -28.76 -37.68
CA TYR A 284 -19.83 -28.58 -36.35
C TYR A 284 -20.83 -28.56 -35.19
N GLY A 285 -22.13 -28.75 -35.43
CA GLY A 285 -23.22 -28.54 -34.50
C GLY A 285 -23.11 -29.30 -33.18
N ASP A 286 -22.55 -30.51 -33.22
CA ASP A 286 -22.37 -31.35 -32.04
C ASP A 286 -21.36 -30.77 -31.03
N ASN A 287 -20.47 -29.87 -31.53
CA ASN A 287 -19.42 -29.23 -30.74
C ASN A 287 -19.62 -27.73 -30.55
N MET A 288 -20.78 -27.20 -30.92
CA MET A 288 -21.08 -25.76 -30.82
C MET A 288 -22.07 -25.49 -29.70
N SER A 289 -21.68 -24.70 -28.73
CA SER A 289 -22.64 -24.06 -27.82
C SER A 289 -23.09 -22.73 -28.42
N GLN A 290 -24.40 -22.55 -28.65
CA GLN A 290 -24.96 -21.28 -29.14
C GLN A 290 -25.18 -20.34 -27.95
N SER A 291 -24.53 -19.16 -27.97
CA SER A 291 -24.90 -18.05 -27.10
C SER A 291 -25.47 -16.92 -27.94
N LEU A 292 -26.75 -16.63 -27.72
CA LEU A 292 -27.37 -15.41 -28.26
C LEU A 292 -27.04 -14.28 -27.29
N TYR A 293 -26.22 -13.32 -27.74
CA TYR A 293 -26.19 -12.01 -27.08
C TYR A 293 -27.29 -11.16 -27.70
N VAL A 294 -28.28 -10.80 -26.91
CA VAL A 294 -29.26 -9.76 -27.20
C VAL A 294 -28.66 -8.42 -26.88
#